data_fd3b966316c82d5585ed0c2a59823332
#
_entry.id   fd3b966316c82d5585ed0c2a59823332
#
_cell.length_a   1.000
_cell.length_b   1.000
_cell.length_c   1.000
_cell.angle_alpha   90.00
_cell.angle_beta   90.00
_cell.angle_gamma   90.00
#
_symmetry.space_group_name_H-M   'P 1'
#
loop_
_entity.id
_entity.type
_entity.pdbx_description
1 polymer ?
#
loop_
_entity_poly.entity_id
_entity_poly.type
_entity_poly.pdbx_seq_one_letter_code
_entity_poly.pdbx_strand_id
1 'polypeptide(L)'
;MNKNINKANRLVIGLIAGLLLVSSAVAFANNGGSFSFVTARPQINVTLAGMIERDSEKLSLEKVDAVKPGEVLHWTIKSENEGDGAAKEYKAVGKIPAGTVFVADSAKAEGKAAVTYSIDGGKTFSAQPMIEEKQADGSVKMVPAQVSMYSQVRFEWEAPLNPNEKLNAFYDVKVK
;
A
#
# COMPACT_ATOMS: atom_id res chain seq x y z
N MET A 1 -31.33 24.94 -27.40
CA MET A 1 -31.44 23.63 -26.75
C MET A 1 -30.04 23.20 -26.38
N ASN A 2 -29.55 23.65 -25.19
CA ASN A 2 -28.17 23.40 -24.73
C ASN A 2 -28.12 22.12 -23.89
N LYS A 3 -27.47 21.13 -24.44
CA LYS A 3 -27.09 19.92 -23.68
C LYS A 3 -25.80 20.22 -22.89
N ASN A 4 -25.95 20.54 -21.60
CA ASN A 4 -24.85 20.48 -20.65
C ASN A 4 -24.49 19.00 -20.38
N ILE A 5 -23.39 18.57 -20.99
CA ILE A 5 -22.79 17.26 -20.68
C ILE A 5 -21.97 17.46 -19.40
N ASN A 6 -22.50 17.03 -18.27
CA ASN A 6 -21.76 16.88 -17.04
C ASN A 6 -20.60 15.91 -17.29
N LYS A 7 -19.38 16.46 -17.32
CA LYS A 7 -18.15 15.67 -17.28
C LYS A 7 -18.05 15.03 -15.89
N ALA A 8 -18.52 13.81 -15.78
CA ALA A 8 -18.19 12.96 -14.64
C ALA A 8 -16.67 12.87 -14.54
N ASN A 9 -16.11 13.24 -13.40
CA ASN A 9 -14.70 13.09 -13.11
C ASN A 9 -14.33 11.58 -13.20
N ARG A 10 -13.72 11.22 -14.33
CA ARG A 10 -13.14 9.89 -14.52
C ARG A 10 -11.87 9.82 -13.66
N LEU A 11 -11.94 9.12 -12.54
CA LEU A 11 -10.76 8.78 -11.76
C LEU A 11 -9.97 7.73 -12.54
N VAL A 12 -8.90 8.14 -13.20
CA VAL A 12 -7.94 7.21 -13.84
C VAL A 12 -7.02 6.70 -12.74
N ILE A 13 -7.24 5.45 -12.33
CA ILE A 13 -6.39 4.76 -11.34
C ILE A 13 -5.17 4.24 -12.08
N GLY A 14 -4.06 5.00 -12.03
CA GLY A 14 -2.78 4.55 -12.54
C GLY A 14 -2.17 3.49 -11.62
N LEU A 15 -2.04 2.27 -12.09
CA LEU A 15 -1.33 1.18 -11.43
C LEU A 15 0.18 1.46 -11.54
N ILE A 16 0.84 1.74 -10.41
CA ILE A 16 2.31 1.77 -10.33
C ILE A 16 2.73 0.67 -9.36
N ALA A 17 3.19 -0.44 -9.92
CA ALA A 17 3.90 -1.47 -9.17
C ALA A 17 5.30 -0.95 -8.81
N GLY A 18 5.54 -0.67 -7.53
CA GLY A 18 6.86 -0.29 -7.03
C GLY A 18 7.67 -1.53 -6.69
N LEU A 19 8.67 -1.86 -7.49
CA LEU A 19 9.62 -2.94 -7.24
C LEU A 19 10.72 -2.43 -6.29
N LEU A 20 10.72 -2.89 -5.04
CA LEU A 20 11.82 -2.67 -4.10
C LEU A 20 12.76 -3.90 -4.12
N LEU A 21 13.89 -3.75 -4.82
CA LEU A 21 15.00 -4.71 -4.77
C LEU A 21 15.93 -4.36 -3.61
N VAL A 22 15.98 -5.19 -2.58
CA VAL A 22 17.03 -5.13 -1.56
C VAL A 22 18.04 -6.21 -1.87
N SER A 23 19.22 -5.84 -2.39
CA SER A 23 20.35 -6.73 -2.63
C SER A 23 21.45 -6.48 -1.60
N SER A 24 21.74 -7.47 -0.76
CA SER A 24 22.95 -7.50 0.06
C SER A 24 23.90 -8.56 -0.51
N ALA A 25 24.92 -8.15 -1.25
CA ALA A 25 26.01 -9.02 -1.69
C ALA A 25 27.20 -8.85 -0.73
N VAL A 26 27.61 -9.92 -0.06
CA VAL A 26 28.91 -9.99 0.62
C VAL A 26 29.81 -10.92 -0.22
N ALA A 27 30.83 -10.33 -0.85
CA ALA A 27 31.85 -11.06 -1.59
C ALA A 27 33.04 -11.37 -0.68
N PHE A 28 33.36 -12.65 -0.52
CA PHE A 28 34.69 -13.10 -0.05
C PHE A 28 35.41 -13.84 -1.18
N ALA A 29 36.50 -13.25 -1.65
CA ALA A 29 37.43 -13.88 -2.57
C ALA A 29 38.52 -14.58 -1.77
N ASN A 30 38.72 -15.90 -1.92
CA ASN A 30 40.06 -16.49 -1.93
C ASN A 30 40.07 -17.91 -2.51
N ASN A 31 41.01 -18.09 -3.43
CA ASN A 31 41.60 -19.34 -3.93
C ASN A 31 40.74 -20.37 -4.69
N GLY A 32 40.80 -20.28 -6.01
CA GLY A 32 41.18 -21.43 -6.88
C GLY A 32 40.16 -22.55 -7.12
N GLY A 33 38.89 -22.36 -6.76
CA GLY A 33 37.81 -23.26 -7.16
C GLY A 33 36.60 -22.42 -7.59
N SER A 34 36.07 -22.62 -8.81
CA SER A 34 34.83 -21.98 -9.25
C SER A 34 33.65 -22.62 -8.49
N PHE A 35 33.47 -22.23 -7.25
CA PHE A 35 32.22 -22.50 -6.55
C PHE A 35 31.22 -21.45 -7.01
N SER A 36 30.36 -21.79 -7.95
CA SER A 36 29.14 -20.99 -8.24
C SER A 36 28.22 -21.10 -7.03
N PHE A 37 28.33 -20.18 -6.09
CA PHE A 37 27.33 -20.03 -5.06
C PHE A 37 26.07 -19.51 -5.74
N VAL A 38 25.11 -20.38 -6.00
CA VAL A 38 23.76 -19.99 -6.32
C VAL A 38 23.21 -19.33 -5.05
N THR A 39 23.29 -18.01 -4.99
CA THR A 39 22.74 -17.26 -3.85
C THR A 39 21.23 -17.26 -4.01
N ALA A 40 20.54 -17.96 -3.12
CA ALA A 40 19.09 -17.94 -3.05
C ALA A 40 18.60 -16.49 -2.94
N ARG A 41 17.70 -16.07 -3.83
CA ARG A 41 17.20 -14.69 -3.90
C ARG A 41 15.67 -14.65 -3.83
N PRO A 42 15.10 -13.74 -3.06
CA PRO A 42 13.67 -13.51 -3.12
C PRO A 42 13.30 -12.87 -4.47
N GLN A 43 12.19 -13.29 -5.03
CA GLN A 43 11.53 -12.66 -6.19
C GLN A 43 10.09 -12.42 -5.81
N ILE A 44 9.76 -11.18 -5.48
CA ILE A 44 8.43 -10.82 -4.98
C ILE A 44 7.55 -10.34 -6.12
N ASN A 45 6.46 -11.05 -6.35
CA ASN A 45 5.38 -10.62 -7.21
C ASN A 45 4.30 -9.93 -6.36
N VAL A 46 3.96 -8.67 -6.72
CA VAL A 46 2.95 -7.89 -6.01
C VAL A 46 1.83 -7.52 -6.93
N THR A 47 0.60 -7.90 -6.56
CA THR A 47 -0.62 -7.54 -7.29
C THR A 47 -1.52 -6.69 -6.39
N LEU A 48 -2.03 -5.58 -6.93
CA LEU A 48 -3.02 -4.74 -6.29
C LEU A 48 -4.38 -4.98 -6.94
N ALA A 49 -5.37 -5.43 -6.16
CA ALA A 49 -6.74 -5.64 -6.62
C ALA A 49 -7.69 -4.69 -5.89
N GLY A 50 -8.53 -3.98 -6.62
CA GLY A 50 -9.58 -3.13 -6.07
C GLY A 50 -10.96 -3.73 -6.32
N MET A 51 -11.83 -3.68 -5.32
CA MET A 51 -13.22 -4.11 -5.40
C MET A 51 -14.16 -3.04 -4.83
N ILE A 52 -15.39 -3.08 -5.27
CA ILE A 52 -16.49 -2.27 -4.77
C ILE A 52 -17.70 -3.17 -4.55
N GLU A 53 -18.49 -2.87 -3.53
CA GLU A 53 -19.77 -3.57 -3.29
C GLU A 53 -20.92 -2.69 -3.74
N ARG A 54 -21.77 -3.22 -4.63
CA ARG A 54 -23.01 -2.61 -5.11
C ARG A 54 -24.11 -3.65 -5.11
N ASP A 55 -25.25 -3.32 -4.55
CA ASP A 55 -26.42 -4.22 -4.49
C ASP A 55 -26.09 -5.61 -3.92
N SER A 56 -25.18 -5.66 -2.91
CA SER A 56 -24.66 -6.88 -2.29
C SER A 56 -23.78 -7.75 -3.21
N GLU A 57 -23.40 -7.23 -4.38
CA GLU A 57 -22.47 -7.87 -5.30
C GLU A 57 -21.10 -7.22 -5.24
N LYS A 58 -20.03 -8.04 -5.17
CA LYS A 58 -18.64 -7.57 -5.22
C LYS A 58 -18.15 -7.50 -6.66
N LEU A 59 -17.87 -6.29 -7.10
CA LEU A 59 -17.38 -6.01 -8.45
C LEU A 59 -15.91 -5.60 -8.42
N SER A 60 -15.11 -6.13 -9.37
CA SER A 60 -13.75 -5.64 -9.58
C SER A 60 -13.79 -4.22 -10.14
N LEU A 61 -12.94 -3.32 -9.61
CA LEU A 61 -12.82 -1.95 -10.10
C LEU A 61 -12.37 -1.88 -11.57
N GLU A 62 -11.74 -2.92 -12.09
CA GLU A 62 -11.37 -3.02 -13.51
C GLU A 62 -12.59 -3.14 -14.42
N LYS A 63 -13.73 -3.61 -13.88
CA LYS A 63 -15.00 -3.80 -14.62
C LYS A 63 -15.99 -2.67 -14.35
N VAL A 64 -15.60 -1.65 -13.59
CA VAL A 64 -16.46 -0.54 -13.20
C VAL A 64 -16.03 0.73 -13.95
N ASP A 65 -16.92 1.29 -14.77
CA ASP A 65 -16.64 2.47 -15.59
C ASP A 65 -16.38 3.72 -14.74
N ALA A 66 -17.08 3.86 -13.61
CA ALA A 66 -16.96 5.01 -12.72
C ALA A 66 -17.37 4.66 -11.29
N VAL A 67 -16.72 5.30 -10.32
CA VAL A 67 -17.10 5.27 -8.91
C VAL A 67 -17.81 6.57 -8.52
N LYS A 68 -18.73 6.50 -7.55
CA LYS A 68 -19.55 7.63 -7.10
C LYS A 68 -19.07 8.14 -5.74
N PRO A 69 -19.28 9.44 -5.43
CA PRO A 69 -19.05 9.95 -4.10
C PRO A 69 -19.78 9.13 -3.03
N GLY A 70 -19.08 8.86 -1.94
CA GLY A 70 -19.59 8.06 -0.83
C GLY A 70 -19.35 6.56 -0.93
N GLU A 71 -19.02 6.01 -2.11
CA GLU A 71 -18.70 4.60 -2.27
C GLU A 71 -17.40 4.23 -1.57
N VAL A 72 -17.34 3.00 -1.03
CA VAL A 72 -16.15 2.43 -0.41
C VAL A 72 -15.48 1.47 -1.38
N LEU A 73 -14.18 1.68 -1.58
CA LEU A 73 -13.32 0.84 -2.41
C LEU A 73 -12.46 -0.02 -1.50
N HIS A 74 -12.52 -1.33 -1.70
CA HIS A 74 -11.77 -2.33 -0.94
C HIS A 74 -10.51 -2.70 -1.72
N TRP A 75 -9.35 -2.40 -1.17
CA TRP A 75 -8.06 -2.72 -1.79
C TRP A 75 -7.43 -3.93 -1.13
N THR A 76 -6.89 -4.82 -1.95
CA THR A 76 -6.10 -5.97 -1.53
C THR A 76 -4.74 -5.92 -2.19
N ILE A 77 -3.67 -5.91 -1.39
CA ILE A 77 -2.29 -6.12 -1.84
C ILE A 77 -2.00 -7.59 -1.66
N LYS A 78 -1.74 -8.30 -2.76
CA LYS A 78 -1.32 -9.70 -2.76
C LYS A 78 0.16 -9.76 -3.07
N SER A 79 0.93 -10.41 -2.21
CA SER A 79 2.37 -10.57 -2.35
C SER A 79 2.71 -12.05 -2.35
N GLU A 80 3.52 -12.48 -3.31
CA GLU A 80 3.99 -13.85 -3.45
C GLU A 80 5.50 -13.87 -3.67
N ASN A 81 6.22 -14.71 -2.95
CA ASN A 81 7.63 -14.91 -3.18
C ASN A 81 7.84 -16.10 -4.12
N GLU A 82 8.05 -15.82 -5.39
CA GLU A 82 8.32 -16.80 -6.45
C GLU A 82 9.81 -17.19 -6.52
N GLY A 83 10.66 -16.55 -5.70
CA GLY A 83 12.08 -16.84 -5.62
C GLY A 83 12.43 -18.04 -4.74
N ASP A 84 13.70 -18.36 -4.68
CA ASP A 84 14.27 -19.46 -3.88
C ASP A 84 14.86 -19.01 -2.54
N GLY A 85 14.90 -17.68 -2.28
CA GLY A 85 15.34 -17.08 -1.03
C GLY A 85 14.20 -16.39 -0.26
N ALA A 86 14.30 -16.33 1.07
CA ALA A 86 13.35 -15.63 1.91
C ALA A 86 13.54 -14.10 1.81
N ALA A 87 12.44 -13.34 1.67
CA ALA A 87 12.44 -11.88 1.76
C ALA A 87 12.32 -11.47 3.23
N LYS A 88 13.45 -11.02 3.79
CA LYS A 88 13.50 -10.50 5.16
C LYS A 88 12.98 -9.07 5.22
N GLU A 89 12.39 -8.69 6.37
CA GLU A 89 11.86 -7.33 6.60
C GLU A 89 10.89 -6.88 5.49
N TYR A 90 10.04 -7.81 5.06
CA TYR A 90 9.14 -7.56 3.94
C TYR A 90 8.11 -6.46 4.29
N LYS A 91 7.96 -5.52 3.37
CA LYS A 91 7.04 -4.38 3.50
C LYS A 91 6.22 -4.21 2.23
N ALA A 92 4.93 -3.97 2.40
CA ALA A 92 4.05 -3.58 1.30
C ALA A 92 3.42 -2.21 1.58
N VAL A 93 3.25 -1.42 0.53
CA VAL A 93 2.69 -0.06 0.63
C VAL A 93 1.48 0.06 -0.28
N GLY A 94 0.35 0.45 0.30
CA GLY A 94 -0.87 0.83 -0.39
C GLY A 94 -0.98 2.35 -0.52
N LYS A 95 -1.25 2.85 -1.73
CA LYS A 95 -1.54 4.27 -1.95
C LYS A 95 -3.01 4.55 -1.70
N ILE A 96 -3.30 5.69 -1.08
CA ILE A 96 -4.66 6.24 -0.99
C ILE A 96 -4.86 7.13 -2.21
N PRO A 97 -5.73 6.72 -3.18
CA PRO A 97 -5.90 7.45 -4.43
C PRO A 97 -6.40 8.88 -4.21
N ALA A 98 -5.96 9.81 -5.06
CA ALA A 98 -6.51 11.16 -5.07
C ALA A 98 -8.04 11.12 -5.28
N GLY A 99 -8.78 11.97 -4.59
CA GLY A 99 -10.25 11.94 -4.61
C GLY A 99 -10.87 10.93 -3.64
N THR A 100 -10.06 10.23 -2.83
CA THR A 100 -10.55 9.34 -1.78
C THR A 100 -10.03 9.74 -0.40
N VAL A 101 -10.57 9.12 0.64
CA VAL A 101 -10.12 9.22 2.03
C VAL A 101 -9.97 7.82 2.59
N PHE A 102 -8.89 7.57 3.33
CA PHE A 102 -8.70 6.32 4.06
C PHE A 102 -9.85 6.09 5.07
N VAL A 103 -10.36 4.87 5.13
CA VAL A 103 -11.34 4.49 6.14
C VAL A 103 -10.61 4.06 7.40
N ALA A 104 -10.85 4.75 8.51
CA ALA A 104 -10.19 4.43 9.78
C ALA A 104 -10.38 2.95 10.16
N ASP A 105 -9.34 2.36 10.75
CA ASP A 105 -9.32 0.97 11.24
C ASP A 105 -9.56 -0.12 10.18
N SER A 106 -9.57 0.25 8.88
CA SER A 106 -9.78 -0.71 7.79
C SER A 106 -8.52 -1.50 7.41
N ALA A 107 -7.32 -0.99 7.76
CA ALA A 107 -6.07 -1.64 7.41
C ALA A 107 -5.86 -2.93 8.20
N LYS A 108 -5.70 -4.04 7.48
CA LYS A 108 -5.52 -5.39 8.04
C LYS A 108 -4.48 -6.14 7.21
N ALA A 109 -3.78 -7.09 7.81
CA ALA A 109 -2.85 -7.97 7.12
C ALA A 109 -3.02 -9.41 7.61
N GLU A 110 -2.73 -10.37 6.73
CA GLU A 110 -2.56 -11.76 7.13
C GLU A 110 -1.22 -11.89 7.87
N GLY A 111 -1.23 -12.70 8.93
CA GLY A 111 -0.08 -12.82 9.82
C GLY A 111 0.11 -11.59 10.71
N LYS A 112 1.28 -11.51 11.36
CA LYS A 112 1.62 -10.43 12.27
C LYS A 112 2.37 -9.32 11.52
N ALA A 113 1.71 -8.19 11.33
CA ALA A 113 2.27 -7.02 10.66
C ALA A 113 2.03 -5.74 11.47
N ALA A 114 3.02 -4.87 11.51
CA ALA A 114 2.83 -3.49 11.95
C ALA A 114 2.22 -2.66 10.81
N VAL A 115 1.21 -1.85 11.14
CA VAL A 115 0.58 -0.93 10.20
C VAL A 115 0.98 0.49 10.53
N THR A 116 1.47 1.21 9.52
CA THR A 116 1.89 2.61 9.65
C THR A 116 1.36 3.43 8.48
N TYR A 117 1.21 4.73 8.70
CA TYR A 117 0.61 5.64 7.74
C TYR A 117 1.56 6.79 7.40
N SER A 118 1.44 7.31 6.19
CA SER A 118 2.17 8.50 5.72
C SER A 118 1.19 9.60 5.36
N ILE A 119 1.56 10.85 5.68
CA ILE A 119 0.85 12.07 5.29
C ILE A 119 1.66 12.94 4.31
N ASP A 120 2.87 12.53 3.99
CA ASP A 120 3.86 13.28 3.21
C ASP A 120 4.26 12.58 1.88
N GLY A 121 3.38 11.73 1.38
CA GLY A 121 3.59 11.01 0.11
C GLY A 121 4.57 9.84 0.22
N GLY A 122 4.74 9.28 1.42
CA GLY A 122 5.59 8.11 1.67
C GLY A 122 7.02 8.43 2.09
N LYS A 123 7.33 9.67 2.44
CA LYS A 123 8.65 10.05 2.95
C LYS A 123 8.85 9.57 4.38
N THR A 124 7.84 9.72 5.20
CA THR A 124 7.82 9.22 6.59
C THR A 124 6.60 8.39 6.87
N PHE A 125 6.73 7.43 7.79
CA PHE A 125 5.64 6.56 8.22
C PHE A 125 5.60 6.47 9.75
N SER A 126 4.40 6.55 10.33
CA SER A 126 4.13 6.44 11.76
C SER A 126 2.84 5.67 12.01
N ALA A 127 2.76 4.94 13.13
CA ALA A 127 1.50 4.33 13.56
C ALA A 127 0.43 5.40 13.83
N GLN A 128 0.86 6.58 14.28
CA GLN A 128 0.02 7.76 14.47
C GLN A 128 0.78 9.00 13.97
N PRO A 129 0.61 9.38 12.67
CA PRO A 129 1.20 10.60 12.15
C PRO A 129 0.71 11.82 12.93
N MET A 130 1.63 12.75 13.23
CA MET A 130 1.35 13.97 13.97
C MET A 130 1.55 15.19 13.08
N ILE A 131 0.75 16.23 13.30
CA ILE A 131 0.88 17.54 12.65
C ILE A 131 0.99 18.65 13.69
N GLU A 132 1.60 19.75 13.31
CA GLU A 132 1.61 20.97 14.08
C GLU A 132 0.27 21.71 13.91
N GLU A 133 -0.38 22.03 15.02
CA GLU A 133 -1.58 22.85 15.06
C GLU A 133 -1.31 24.14 15.84
N LYS A 134 -1.53 25.28 15.18
CA LYS A 134 -1.38 26.58 15.81
C LYS A 134 -2.61 26.90 16.68
N GLN A 135 -2.39 27.14 17.96
CA GLN A 135 -3.42 27.47 18.92
C GLN A 135 -3.81 28.95 18.84
N ALA A 136 -4.94 29.33 19.42
CA ALA A 136 -5.44 30.72 19.45
C ALA A 136 -4.50 31.70 20.17
N ASP A 137 -3.69 31.19 21.13
CA ASP A 137 -2.69 31.98 21.87
C ASP A 137 -1.35 32.12 21.12
N GLY A 138 -1.24 31.56 19.90
CA GLY A 138 -0.04 31.59 19.06
C GLY A 138 0.94 30.46 19.34
N SER A 139 0.72 29.61 20.35
CA SER A 139 1.53 28.41 20.61
C SER A 139 1.30 27.34 19.54
N VAL A 140 2.24 26.42 19.41
CA VAL A 140 2.14 25.28 18.49
C VAL A 140 2.03 23.99 19.31
N LYS A 141 1.05 23.15 18.97
CA LYS A 141 0.83 21.86 19.60
C LYS A 141 0.87 20.75 18.56
N MET A 142 1.51 19.64 18.89
CA MET A 142 1.45 18.42 18.09
C MET A 142 0.12 17.70 18.33
N VAL A 143 -0.62 17.46 17.27
CA VAL A 143 -1.91 16.75 17.30
C VAL A 143 -1.90 15.60 16.29
N PRO A 144 -2.68 14.52 16.52
CA PRO A 144 -2.81 13.46 15.53
C PRO A 144 -3.37 13.99 14.21
N ALA A 145 -2.74 13.59 13.10
CA ALA A 145 -3.22 13.91 11.76
C ALA A 145 -4.59 13.25 11.51
N GLN A 146 -5.48 13.97 10.87
CA GLN A 146 -6.77 13.41 10.44
C GLN A 146 -6.56 12.34 9.37
N VAL A 147 -7.38 11.30 9.34
CA VAL A 147 -7.31 10.22 8.33
C VAL A 147 -7.46 10.72 6.89
N SER A 148 -8.10 11.88 6.70
CA SER A 148 -8.21 12.57 5.40
C SER A 148 -6.88 13.06 4.84
N MET A 149 -5.85 13.16 5.68
CA MET A 149 -4.48 13.55 5.31
C MET A 149 -3.60 12.35 4.94
N TYR A 150 -4.05 11.12 5.22
CA TYR A 150 -3.28 9.93 4.89
C TYR A 150 -3.17 9.77 3.39
N SER A 151 -1.94 9.59 2.93
CA SER A 151 -1.59 9.42 1.51
C SER A 151 -1.18 7.99 1.16
N GLN A 152 -0.66 7.27 2.17
CA GLN A 152 -0.23 5.88 2.03
C GLN A 152 -0.43 5.11 3.34
N VAL A 153 -0.63 3.79 3.24
CA VAL A 153 -0.59 2.82 4.33
C VAL A 153 0.53 1.82 4.05
N ARG A 154 1.34 1.50 5.06
CA ARG A 154 2.43 0.52 4.98
C ARG A 154 2.19 -0.62 5.96
N PHE A 155 2.36 -1.82 5.46
CA PHE A 155 2.34 -3.07 6.20
C PHE A 155 3.76 -3.60 6.29
N GLU A 156 4.23 -3.94 7.48
CA GLU A 156 5.58 -4.41 7.75
C GLU A 156 5.49 -5.69 8.57
N TRP A 157 5.80 -6.83 7.94
CA TRP A 157 5.69 -8.14 8.59
C TRP A 157 6.90 -8.44 9.44
N GLU A 158 6.65 -9.02 10.63
CA GLU A 158 7.71 -9.46 11.54
C GLU A 158 8.42 -10.70 11.02
N ALA A 159 7.70 -11.63 10.40
CA ALA A 159 8.26 -12.81 9.79
C ALA A 159 8.73 -12.55 8.35
N PRO A 160 9.78 -13.22 7.87
CA PRO A 160 10.18 -13.15 6.47
C PRO A 160 9.10 -13.78 5.59
N LEU A 161 8.98 -13.31 4.34
CA LEU A 161 8.18 -13.96 3.31
C LEU A 161 9.03 -15.04 2.65
N ASN A 162 8.76 -16.31 3.00
CA ASN A 162 9.52 -17.46 2.54
C ASN A 162 9.23 -17.81 1.06
N PRO A 163 10.09 -18.63 0.40
CA PRO A 163 9.81 -19.14 -0.93
C PRO A 163 8.44 -19.81 -1.04
N ASN A 164 7.69 -19.49 -2.11
CA ASN A 164 6.31 -19.93 -2.39
C ASN A 164 5.25 -19.48 -1.36
N GLU A 165 5.61 -18.64 -0.40
CA GLU A 165 4.67 -18.08 0.55
C GLU A 165 3.93 -16.89 -0.04
N LYS A 166 2.66 -16.69 0.41
CA LYS A 166 1.78 -15.59 0.01
C LYS A 166 1.35 -14.83 1.25
N LEU A 167 1.25 -13.51 1.12
CA LEU A 167 0.71 -12.62 2.15
C LEU A 167 -0.28 -11.66 1.51
N ASN A 168 -1.38 -11.40 2.22
CA ASN A 168 -2.36 -10.41 1.81
C ASN A 168 -2.42 -9.27 2.84
N ALA A 169 -2.58 -8.04 2.33
CA ALA A 169 -2.93 -6.88 3.12
C ALA A 169 -4.15 -6.19 2.52
N PHE A 170 -4.96 -5.60 3.37
CA PHE A 170 -6.25 -5.02 3.01
C PHE A 170 -6.36 -3.62 3.58
N TYR A 171 -7.00 -2.72 2.85
CA TYR A 171 -7.40 -1.41 3.34
C TYR A 171 -8.53 -0.86 2.50
N ASP A 172 -9.34 0.00 3.11
CA ASP A 172 -10.47 0.61 2.46
C ASP A 172 -10.27 2.12 2.29
N VAL A 173 -10.82 2.65 1.21
CA VAL A 173 -10.91 4.09 0.98
C VAL A 173 -12.31 4.46 0.56
N LYS A 174 -12.77 5.65 0.98
CA LYS A 174 -14.07 6.20 0.61
C LYS A 174 -13.90 7.31 -0.43
N VAL A 175 -14.68 7.27 -1.49
CA VAL A 175 -14.72 8.31 -2.53
C VAL A 175 -15.30 9.60 -1.96
N LYS A 176 -14.64 10.75 -2.22
CA LYS A 176 -15.09 12.12 -1.80
C LYS A 176 -16.26 12.61 -2.61
#